data_eff87ffa88146adcf2fd366207ccba84
#
_entry.id   eff87ffa88146adcf2fd366207ccba84
#
_cell.length_a   1.000
_cell.length_b   1.000
_cell.length_c   1.000
_cell.angle_alpha   90.00
_cell.angle_beta   90.00
_cell.angle_gamma   90.00
#
_symmetry.space_group_name_H-M   'P 1'
#
loop_
_entity.id
_entity.type
_entity.pdbx_description
1 polymer ?
#
loop_
_entity_poly.entity_id
_entity_poly.type
_entity_poly.pdbx_seq_one_letter_code
_entity_poly.pdbx_strand_id
1 'polypeptide(L)'
;MADGGIQRVIGLMSGTSMDGIDAAVLGTDGDAIGEKGGFLSVAYPEAFRARLRGLVGAPPEAGAEADAVARELTLFHADVVHRLIAESGYQPGDINLIGFHGHTIFHDPDNQRTCQIGDGDLLARETGIDVIDDFRAADVAAGGQGAPFAPVYHVALARELERPVAILNVGGVANLTWISPDGGAIAFDTGPGNALIDDWVRRSCGLEYDDGGRLARAGRADAEIVASLMDHPYFDRPAPKSLDRDAFSLAALAGASLEDGAATLTAFTAEAVAKAARQLPAPPLRWLVTGGGRRNPSIMAALRASLGAPVEPVEAVGWDGDALEAQAFAFLAARSLRG
;
A
#
# COMPACT_ATOMS: atom_id res chain seq x y z
N MET A 1 12.06 -22.43 21.21
CA MET A 1 11.05 -22.59 20.15
C MET A 1 9.75 -22.12 20.76
N ALA A 2 9.24 -20.98 20.32
CA ALA A 2 7.96 -20.49 20.80
C ALA A 2 6.88 -21.47 20.36
N ASP A 3 6.01 -21.85 21.30
CA ASP A 3 4.84 -22.67 21.05
C ASP A 3 4.00 -21.94 19.98
N GLY A 4 3.75 -22.55 18.83
CA GLY A 4 3.20 -21.94 17.63
C GLY A 4 1.73 -21.48 17.73
N GLY A 5 1.37 -20.85 18.85
CA GLY A 5 0.05 -20.29 19.11
C GLY A 5 -0.14 -18.89 18.46
N ILE A 6 -1.39 -18.50 18.27
CA ILE A 6 -1.75 -17.16 17.84
C ILE A 6 -1.25 -16.12 18.86
N GLN A 7 -0.49 -15.16 18.41
CA GLN A 7 0.07 -14.03 19.16
C GLN A 7 -0.64 -12.74 18.76
N ARG A 8 -0.71 -11.76 19.66
CA ARG A 8 -1.11 -10.39 19.30
C ARG A 8 0.11 -9.62 18.83
N VAL A 9 0.06 -9.18 17.61
CA VAL A 9 1.14 -8.47 16.93
C VAL A 9 0.64 -7.11 16.47
N ILE A 10 1.41 -6.06 16.72
CA ILE A 10 1.16 -4.75 16.12
C ILE A 10 1.96 -4.67 14.82
N GLY A 11 1.30 -4.35 13.73
CA GLY A 11 1.96 -3.97 12.48
C GLY A 11 1.97 -2.46 12.32
N LEU A 12 3.08 -1.93 11.85
CA LEU A 12 3.31 -0.51 11.63
C LEU A 12 3.67 -0.27 10.18
N MET A 13 2.96 0.65 9.54
CA MET A 13 3.21 1.06 8.16
C MET A 13 3.33 2.56 8.05
N SER A 14 4.35 3.01 7.31
CA SER A 14 4.49 4.38 6.84
C SER A 14 4.73 4.32 5.34
N GLY A 15 3.72 4.70 4.57
CA GLY A 15 3.71 4.58 3.12
C GLY A 15 4.39 5.75 2.40
N THR A 16 4.66 5.58 1.10
CA THR A 16 5.28 6.59 0.23
C THR A 16 4.42 7.85 0.02
N SER A 17 3.14 7.83 0.41
CA SER A 17 2.29 9.02 0.51
C SER A 17 2.79 10.02 1.56
N MET A 18 3.57 9.55 2.55
CA MET A 18 4.13 10.35 3.64
C MET A 18 3.07 11.12 4.44
N ASP A 19 1.84 10.61 4.48
CA ASP A 19 0.72 11.23 5.18
C ASP A 19 0.71 10.91 6.68
N GLY A 20 1.26 9.74 7.07
CA GLY A 20 1.28 9.37 8.48
C GLY A 20 1.76 7.95 8.74
N ILE A 21 1.37 7.47 9.90
CA ILE A 21 1.64 6.13 10.41
C ILE A 21 0.31 5.40 10.57
N ASP A 22 0.21 4.23 9.97
CA ASP A 22 -0.86 3.29 10.21
C ASP A 22 -0.38 2.17 11.13
N ALA A 23 -1.13 1.92 12.18
CA ALA A 23 -0.85 0.88 13.17
C ALA A 23 -2.09 -0.01 13.37
N ALA A 24 -1.91 -1.32 13.36
CA ALA A 24 -3.01 -2.26 13.56
C ALA A 24 -2.59 -3.43 14.44
N VAL A 25 -3.50 -3.89 15.30
CA VAL A 25 -3.35 -5.12 16.07
C VAL A 25 -3.91 -6.29 15.27
N LEU A 26 -3.15 -7.37 15.17
CA LEU A 26 -3.56 -8.62 14.55
C LEU A 26 -3.20 -9.81 15.43
N GLY A 27 -4.18 -10.67 15.70
CA GLY A 27 -3.93 -12.00 16.23
C GLY A 27 -3.46 -12.93 15.11
N THR A 28 -2.25 -13.43 15.17
CA THR A 28 -1.72 -14.32 14.13
C THR A 28 -0.55 -15.14 14.64
N ASP A 29 -0.32 -16.28 13.99
CA ASP A 29 0.90 -17.08 14.15
C ASP A 29 1.80 -17.00 12.88
N GLY A 30 1.48 -16.11 11.93
CA GLY A 30 2.16 -15.98 10.65
C GLY A 30 1.68 -16.94 9.57
N ASP A 31 0.65 -17.73 9.85
CA ASP A 31 -0.08 -18.58 8.90
C ASP A 31 -1.59 -18.41 9.03
N ALA A 32 -2.11 -18.59 10.26
CA ALA A 32 -3.51 -18.34 10.57
C ALA A 32 -3.74 -16.90 11.00
N ILE A 33 -4.94 -16.41 10.74
CA ILE A 33 -5.42 -15.08 11.15
C ILE A 33 -6.48 -15.31 12.23
N GLY A 34 -6.24 -14.71 13.39
CA GLY A 34 -7.17 -14.71 14.52
C GLY A 34 -7.93 -13.39 14.63
N GLU A 35 -7.89 -12.79 15.82
CA GLU A 35 -8.53 -11.52 16.12
C GLU A 35 -7.95 -10.39 15.25
N LYS A 36 -8.83 -9.59 14.65
CA LYS A 36 -8.49 -8.29 14.07
C LYS A 36 -8.80 -7.23 15.12
N GLY A 37 -7.75 -6.70 15.76
CA GLY A 37 -7.87 -5.77 16.88
C GLY A 37 -7.99 -4.32 16.44
N GLY A 38 -7.54 -3.38 17.31
CA GLY A 38 -7.59 -1.95 17.06
C GLY A 38 -6.77 -1.51 15.85
N PHE A 39 -7.17 -0.39 15.26
CA PHE A 39 -6.46 0.34 14.20
C PHE A 39 -6.36 1.82 14.57
N LEU A 40 -5.21 2.42 14.29
CA LEU A 40 -4.97 3.83 14.50
C LEU A 40 -4.13 4.38 13.33
N SER A 41 -4.60 5.49 12.74
CA SER A 41 -3.85 6.26 11.74
C SER A 41 -3.51 7.63 12.32
N VAL A 42 -2.25 8.03 12.26
CA VAL A 42 -1.76 9.30 12.82
C VAL A 42 -0.94 10.05 11.78
N ALA A 43 -1.42 11.23 11.42
CA ALA A 43 -0.74 12.07 10.44
C ALA A 43 0.60 12.61 10.99
N TYR A 44 1.60 12.70 10.10
CA TYR A 44 2.86 13.37 10.42
C TYR A 44 2.67 14.91 10.55
N PRO A 45 3.38 15.55 11.48
CA PRO A 45 3.50 17.01 11.46
C PRO A 45 4.10 17.49 10.14
N GLU A 46 3.59 18.59 9.57
CA GLU A 46 4.03 19.07 8.24
C GLU A 46 5.55 19.36 8.18
N ALA A 47 6.11 19.89 9.25
CA ALA A 47 7.56 20.13 9.34
C ALA A 47 8.38 18.85 9.25
N PHE A 48 7.92 17.75 9.87
CA PHE A 48 8.56 16.45 9.78
C PHE A 48 8.37 15.86 8.38
N ARG A 49 7.16 15.92 7.83
CA ARG A 49 6.82 15.47 6.48
C ARG A 49 7.70 16.12 5.41
N ALA A 50 7.99 17.41 5.53
CA ALA A 50 8.87 18.13 4.64
C ALA A 50 10.32 17.59 4.67
N ARG A 51 10.86 17.29 5.86
CA ARG A 51 12.19 16.70 6.04
C ARG A 51 12.25 15.28 5.49
N LEU A 52 11.24 14.46 5.79
CA LEU A 52 11.11 13.10 5.27
C LEU A 52 11.10 13.08 3.74
N ARG A 53 10.34 13.99 3.12
CA ARG A 53 10.30 14.17 1.65
C ARG A 53 11.66 14.52 1.07
N GLY A 54 12.46 15.31 1.79
CA GLY A 54 13.83 15.66 1.38
C GLY A 54 14.81 14.48 1.33
N LEU A 55 14.47 13.35 1.95
CA LEU A 55 15.30 12.13 1.94
C LEU A 55 14.88 11.13 0.84
N VAL A 56 13.72 11.29 0.22
CA VAL A 56 13.27 10.37 -0.82
C VAL A 56 14.20 10.43 -2.03
N GLY A 57 14.68 9.25 -2.46
CA GLY A 57 15.69 9.12 -3.51
C GLY A 57 17.13 9.28 -3.02
N ALA A 58 17.35 9.61 -1.74
CA ALA A 58 18.68 9.67 -1.16
C ALA A 58 19.28 8.26 -1.01
N PRO A 59 20.57 8.10 -1.27
CA PRO A 59 21.24 6.82 -1.07
C PRO A 59 21.26 6.43 0.43
N PRO A 60 21.45 5.15 0.75
CA PRO A 60 21.44 4.66 2.14
C PRO A 60 22.44 5.37 3.08
N GLU A 61 23.48 5.99 2.53
CA GLU A 61 24.55 6.69 3.27
C GLU A 61 24.23 8.19 3.49
N ALA A 62 22.96 8.56 3.60
CA ALA A 62 22.50 9.97 3.59
C ALA A 62 22.95 10.85 4.79
N GLY A 63 23.71 10.28 5.76
CA GLY A 63 24.40 11.04 6.80
C GLY A 63 23.52 11.53 7.96
N ALA A 64 24.04 12.46 8.77
CA ALA A 64 23.46 12.85 10.06
C ALA A 64 21.99 13.33 10.02
N GLU A 65 21.53 13.92 8.90
CA GLU A 65 20.12 14.32 8.77
C GLU A 65 19.22 13.09 8.61
N ALA A 66 19.63 12.09 7.84
CA ALA A 66 18.88 10.85 7.71
C ALA A 66 18.77 10.11 9.04
N ASP A 67 19.87 10.07 9.82
CA ASP A 67 19.88 9.48 11.15
C ASP A 67 18.92 10.23 12.11
N ALA A 68 18.92 11.55 12.05
CA ALA A 68 18.03 12.37 12.87
C ALA A 68 16.55 12.13 12.50
N VAL A 69 16.24 12.08 11.21
CA VAL A 69 14.87 11.80 10.73
C VAL A 69 14.45 10.38 11.05
N ALA A 70 15.34 9.38 10.89
CA ALA A 70 15.06 7.99 11.26
C ALA A 70 14.73 7.84 12.75
N ARG A 71 15.51 8.50 13.60
CA ARG A 71 15.25 8.53 15.05
C ARG A 71 13.91 9.17 15.39
N GLU A 72 13.60 10.33 14.82
CA GLU A 72 12.34 11.04 15.06
C GLU A 72 11.14 10.25 14.54
N LEU A 73 11.26 9.64 13.35
CA LEU A 73 10.29 8.70 12.80
C LEU A 73 9.98 7.57 13.78
N THR A 74 11.02 6.96 14.34
CA THR A 74 10.88 5.85 15.28
C THR A 74 10.17 6.27 16.56
N LEU A 75 10.46 7.45 17.08
CA LEU A 75 9.77 7.99 18.27
C LEU A 75 8.28 8.29 17.98
N PHE A 76 7.94 8.77 16.78
CA PHE A 76 6.52 8.88 16.39
C PHE A 76 5.83 7.52 16.35
N HIS A 77 6.50 6.48 15.83
CA HIS A 77 5.95 5.13 15.83
C HIS A 77 5.76 4.58 17.25
N ALA A 78 6.69 4.83 18.17
CA ALA A 78 6.55 4.45 19.57
C ALA A 78 5.33 5.11 20.24
N ASP A 79 5.11 6.43 20.00
CA ASP A 79 3.91 7.13 20.49
C ASP A 79 2.62 6.51 19.93
N VAL A 80 2.60 6.19 18.63
CA VAL A 80 1.45 5.55 17.98
C VAL A 80 1.18 4.16 18.57
N VAL A 81 2.22 3.38 18.88
CA VAL A 81 2.07 2.07 19.56
C VAL A 81 1.44 2.25 20.94
N HIS A 82 1.95 3.15 21.75
CA HIS A 82 1.39 3.41 23.09
C HIS A 82 -0.08 3.86 23.02
N ARG A 83 -0.41 4.76 22.09
CA ARG A 83 -1.78 5.20 21.86
C ARG A 83 -2.69 4.08 21.38
N LEU A 84 -2.26 3.28 20.42
CA LEU A 84 -3.05 2.15 19.91
C LEU A 84 -3.36 1.15 21.03
N ILE A 85 -2.37 0.82 21.87
CA ILE A 85 -2.55 -0.08 23.04
C ILE A 85 -3.60 0.49 23.98
N ALA A 86 -3.45 1.77 24.35
CA ALA A 86 -4.35 2.44 25.28
C ALA A 86 -5.80 2.58 24.74
N GLU A 87 -5.95 3.01 23.47
CA GLU A 87 -7.25 3.21 22.84
C GLU A 87 -7.97 1.88 22.56
N SER A 88 -7.22 0.78 22.35
CA SER A 88 -7.78 -0.55 22.14
C SER A 88 -8.07 -1.31 23.44
N GLY A 89 -7.73 -0.74 24.59
CA GLY A 89 -7.97 -1.36 25.91
C GLY A 89 -7.01 -2.49 26.26
N TYR A 90 -5.91 -2.65 25.52
CA TYR A 90 -4.85 -3.61 25.82
C TYR A 90 -3.90 -3.06 26.88
N GLN A 91 -3.15 -3.96 27.51
CA GLN A 91 -1.96 -3.62 28.30
C GLN A 91 -0.71 -3.92 27.45
N PRO A 92 0.45 -3.26 27.69
CA PRO A 92 1.68 -3.56 26.96
C PRO A 92 2.04 -5.05 26.93
N GLY A 93 1.80 -5.79 28.03
CA GLY A 93 2.05 -7.22 28.15
C GLY A 93 1.10 -8.11 27.34
N ASP A 94 0.02 -7.57 26.77
CA ASP A 94 -0.89 -8.29 25.89
C ASP A 94 -0.38 -8.36 24.45
N ILE A 95 0.62 -7.52 24.09
CA ILE A 95 1.23 -7.46 22.77
C ILE A 95 2.56 -8.22 22.80
N ASN A 96 2.71 -9.18 21.91
CA ASN A 96 3.85 -10.07 21.89
C ASN A 96 4.97 -9.61 20.95
N LEU A 97 4.63 -8.85 19.90
CA LEU A 97 5.55 -8.51 18.84
C LEU A 97 5.10 -7.24 18.09
N ILE A 98 6.06 -6.52 17.53
CA ILE A 98 5.82 -5.42 16.60
C ILE A 98 6.47 -5.76 15.26
N GLY A 99 5.73 -5.61 14.16
CA GLY A 99 6.25 -5.59 12.79
C GLY A 99 6.45 -4.14 12.34
N PHE A 100 7.69 -3.71 12.23
CA PHE A 100 8.04 -2.32 11.93
C PHE A 100 8.59 -2.19 10.50
N HIS A 101 7.77 -1.70 9.57
CA HIS A 101 8.20 -1.46 8.20
C HIS A 101 9.26 -0.36 8.08
N GLY A 102 9.21 0.63 8.97
CA GLY A 102 9.94 1.88 8.78
C GLY A 102 9.36 2.71 7.63
N HIS A 103 10.18 3.57 6.99
CA HIS A 103 9.79 4.36 5.82
C HIS A 103 10.79 4.18 4.69
N THR A 104 10.30 3.81 3.50
CA THR A 104 11.15 3.61 2.32
C THR A 104 11.60 4.96 1.74
N ILE A 105 12.90 5.22 1.78
CA ILE A 105 13.52 6.41 1.15
C ILE A 105 14.22 6.09 -0.16
N PHE A 106 14.61 4.82 -0.36
CA PHE A 106 15.30 4.37 -1.58
C PHE A 106 14.93 2.92 -1.90
N HIS A 107 14.69 2.63 -3.18
CA HIS A 107 14.37 1.28 -3.63
C HIS A 107 14.83 1.05 -5.06
N ASP A 108 15.86 0.22 -5.23
CA ASP A 108 16.49 -0.12 -6.51
C ASP A 108 16.86 -1.62 -6.50
N PRO A 109 15.87 -2.51 -6.63
CA PRO A 109 16.08 -3.95 -6.54
C PRO A 109 16.93 -4.50 -7.70
N ASP A 110 16.96 -3.85 -8.86
CA ASP A 110 17.77 -4.26 -9.99
C ASP A 110 19.29 -4.15 -9.67
N ASN A 111 19.65 -3.23 -8.79
CA ASN A 111 21.00 -3.08 -8.23
C ASN A 111 21.13 -3.66 -6.82
N GLN A 112 20.17 -4.48 -6.38
CA GLN A 112 20.14 -5.12 -5.05
C GLN A 112 20.22 -4.13 -3.90
N ARG A 113 19.58 -2.97 -4.03
CA ARG A 113 19.59 -1.91 -3.01
C ARG A 113 18.17 -1.50 -2.62
N THR A 114 17.97 -1.42 -1.33
CA THR A 114 16.75 -0.83 -0.74
C THR A 114 17.13 -0.17 0.58
N CYS A 115 16.39 0.85 0.99
CA CYS A 115 16.60 1.49 2.27
C CYS A 115 15.26 1.92 2.86
N GLN A 116 14.94 1.33 4.00
CA GLN A 116 13.87 1.74 4.87
C GLN A 116 14.50 2.37 6.11
N ILE A 117 14.23 3.65 6.37
CA ILE A 117 14.69 4.31 7.59
C ILE A 117 13.76 3.98 8.77
N GLY A 118 14.36 3.87 9.93
CA GLY A 118 13.76 3.49 11.21
C GLY A 118 14.79 2.73 12.03
N ASP A 119 14.59 2.64 13.33
CA ASP A 119 15.48 1.97 14.29
C ASP A 119 14.62 1.03 15.16
N GLY A 120 14.60 -0.25 14.78
CA GLY A 120 13.83 -1.29 15.48
C GLY A 120 14.31 -1.49 16.92
N ASP A 121 15.62 -1.38 17.19
CA ASP A 121 16.18 -1.47 18.54
C ASP A 121 15.70 -0.31 19.42
N LEU A 122 15.64 0.91 18.86
CA LEU A 122 15.08 2.07 19.56
C LEU A 122 13.59 1.84 19.86
N LEU A 123 12.83 1.39 18.86
CA LEU A 123 11.40 1.11 19.02
C LEU A 123 11.16 0.07 20.11
N ALA A 124 11.94 -1.01 20.13
CA ALA A 124 11.85 -2.04 21.17
C ALA A 124 12.17 -1.48 22.58
N ARG A 125 13.17 -0.61 22.70
CA ARG A 125 13.50 0.04 23.98
C ARG A 125 12.39 0.99 24.47
N GLU A 126 11.79 1.77 23.56
CA GLU A 126 10.76 2.75 23.90
C GLU A 126 9.42 2.07 24.24
N THR A 127 9.10 0.95 23.61
CA THR A 127 7.81 0.25 23.81
C THR A 127 7.89 -0.90 24.83
N GLY A 128 9.10 -1.46 25.05
CA GLY A 128 9.28 -2.68 25.84
C GLY A 128 8.77 -3.94 25.15
N ILE A 129 8.53 -3.92 23.84
CA ILE A 129 8.00 -5.02 23.03
C ILE A 129 9.05 -5.40 21.98
N ASP A 130 9.21 -6.70 21.71
CA ASP A 130 10.11 -7.21 20.67
C ASP A 130 9.68 -6.68 19.28
N VAL A 131 10.66 -6.35 18.43
CA VAL A 131 10.43 -5.76 17.10
C VAL A 131 11.08 -6.63 16.02
N ILE A 132 10.35 -6.87 14.95
CA ILE A 132 10.86 -7.35 13.66
C ILE A 132 10.80 -6.18 12.67
N ASP A 133 11.92 -5.85 12.08
CA ASP A 133 12.06 -4.80 11.06
C ASP A 133 12.81 -5.31 9.82
N ASP A 134 13.21 -4.39 8.94
CA ASP A 134 14.01 -4.67 7.74
C ASP A 134 13.45 -5.80 6.85
N PHE A 135 12.16 -5.78 6.59
CA PHE A 135 11.47 -6.83 5.82
C PHE A 135 11.97 -6.98 4.38
N ARG A 136 12.58 -5.94 3.78
CA ARG A 136 12.86 -5.90 2.35
C ARG A 136 14.28 -6.29 1.98
N ALA A 137 15.26 -6.02 2.84
CA ALA A 137 16.67 -6.15 2.51
C ALA A 137 17.07 -7.60 2.15
N ALA A 138 16.57 -8.58 2.90
CA ALA A 138 16.91 -9.99 2.66
C ALA A 138 16.37 -10.49 1.30
N ASP A 139 15.16 -10.11 0.91
CA ASP A 139 14.57 -10.48 -0.38
C ASP A 139 15.30 -9.81 -1.54
N VAL A 140 15.62 -8.52 -1.41
CA VAL A 140 16.38 -7.76 -2.42
C VAL A 140 17.79 -8.32 -2.57
N ALA A 141 18.46 -8.65 -1.47
CA ALA A 141 19.80 -9.26 -1.50
C ALA A 141 19.80 -10.66 -2.15
N ALA A 142 18.69 -11.39 -2.03
CA ALA A 142 18.51 -12.68 -2.70
C ALA A 142 18.12 -12.56 -4.18
N GLY A 143 17.99 -11.34 -4.72
CA GLY A 143 17.59 -11.07 -6.11
C GLY A 143 16.08 -10.96 -6.30
N GLY A 144 15.30 -10.86 -5.22
CA GLY A 144 13.88 -10.56 -5.25
C GLY A 144 13.63 -9.06 -5.44
N GLN A 145 12.36 -8.71 -5.62
CA GLN A 145 11.95 -7.32 -5.84
C GLN A 145 11.74 -6.54 -4.53
N GLY A 146 11.72 -7.19 -3.36
CA GLY A 146 11.49 -6.55 -2.06
C GLY A 146 10.10 -5.90 -1.91
N ALA A 147 9.24 -6.05 -2.90
CA ALA A 147 7.86 -5.53 -2.93
C ALA A 147 7.06 -6.21 -4.06
N PRO A 148 5.71 -6.33 -3.93
CA PRO A 148 4.92 -6.09 -2.72
C PRO A 148 4.95 -7.26 -1.74
N PHE A 149 4.82 -7.02 -0.42
CA PHE A 149 4.69 -8.08 0.59
C PHE A 149 3.24 -8.34 1.05
N ALA A 150 2.35 -7.39 0.87
CA ALA A 150 0.93 -7.53 1.18
C ALA A 150 0.27 -8.79 0.56
N PRO A 151 0.69 -9.29 -0.63
CA PRO A 151 0.14 -10.50 -1.21
C PRO A 151 0.20 -11.74 -0.32
N VAL A 152 1.22 -11.89 0.52
CA VAL A 152 1.34 -13.02 1.46
C VAL A 152 0.19 -12.98 2.48
N TYR A 153 -0.14 -11.79 2.99
CA TYR A 153 -1.28 -11.58 3.88
C TYR A 153 -2.61 -11.70 3.14
N HIS A 154 -2.70 -11.20 1.90
CA HIS A 154 -3.91 -11.35 1.08
C HIS A 154 -4.27 -12.82 0.86
N VAL A 155 -3.29 -13.69 0.61
CA VAL A 155 -3.52 -15.14 0.48
C VAL A 155 -4.09 -15.73 1.76
N ALA A 156 -3.56 -15.35 2.92
CA ALA A 156 -4.08 -15.81 4.19
C ALA A 156 -5.51 -15.32 4.46
N LEU A 157 -5.81 -14.05 4.19
CA LEU A 157 -7.14 -13.46 4.31
C LEU A 157 -8.18 -14.11 3.39
N ALA A 158 -7.77 -14.48 2.17
CA ALA A 158 -8.67 -15.02 1.15
C ALA A 158 -8.90 -16.53 1.26
N ARG A 159 -8.39 -17.20 2.31
CA ARG A 159 -8.51 -18.66 2.45
C ARG A 159 -9.95 -19.15 2.43
N GLU A 160 -10.87 -18.40 3.01
CA GLU A 160 -12.29 -18.74 3.08
C GLU A 160 -13.13 -18.14 1.96
N LEU A 161 -12.51 -17.35 1.07
CA LEU A 161 -13.20 -16.77 -0.08
C LEU A 161 -13.25 -17.75 -1.25
N GLU A 162 -14.32 -17.64 -2.05
CA GLU A 162 -14.38 -18.30 -3.35
C GLU A 162 -13.32 -17.74 -4.29
N ARG A 163 -12.58 -18.62 -4.95
CA ARG A 163 -11.43 -18.29 -5.80
C ARG A 163 -11.60 -18.78 -7.22
N PRO A 164 -11.00 -18.16 -8.24
CA PRO A 164 -9.98 -17.10 -8.15
C PRO A 164 -10.56 -15.75 -7.72
N VAL A 165 -9.81 -14.99 -6.92
CA VAL A 165 -10.19 -13.66 -6.45
C VAL A 165 -9.05 -12.66 -6.71
N ALA A 166 -9.39 -11.42 -7.03
CA ALA A 166 -8.41 -10.35 -7.17
C ALA A 166 -8.58 -9.30 -6.05
N ILE A 167 -7.48 -8.94 -5.41
CA ILE A 167 -7.40 -7.85 -4.46
C ILE A 167 -6.63 -6.73 -5.15
N LEU A 168 -7.29 -5.58 -5.34
CA LEU A 168 -6.76 -4.42 -6.03
C LEU A 168 -6.52 -3.29 -5.02
N ASN A 169 -5.28 -2.97 -4.75
CA ASN A 169 -4.92 -1.78 -3.99
C ASN A 169 -4.84 -0.58 -4.94
N VAL A 170 -5.69 0.43 -4.73
CA VAL A 170 -5.63 1.70 -5.44
C VAL A 170 -5.06 2.77 -4.51
N GLY A 171 -3.74 2.75 -4.36
CA GLY A 171 -2.93 3.75 -3.71
C GLY A 171 -2.46 4.83 -4.70
N GLY A 172 -1.28 5.42 -4.49
CA GLY A 172 -0.67 6.31 -5.48
C GLY A 172 -0.40 5.60 -6.80
N VAL A 173 0.23 4.43 -6.75
CA VAL A 173 0.28 3.40 -7.78
C VAL A 173 -0.77 2.36 -7.46
N ALA A 174 -1.42 1.79 -8.47
CA ALA A 174 -2.35 0.68 -8.29
C ALA A 174 -1.64 -0.65 -8.50
N ASN A 175 -1.89 -1.60 -7.60
CA ASN A 175 -1.35 -2.96 -7.70
C ASN A 175 -2.43 -4.00 -7.42
N LEU A 176 -2.27 -5.17 -7.99
CA LEU A 176 -3.20 -6.28 -7.77
C LEU A 176 -2.49 -7.50 -7.19
N THR A 177 -3.24 -8.27 -6.42
CA THR A 177 -2.94 -9.64 -6.04
C THR A 177 -4.05 -10.53 -6.57
N TRP A 178 -3.75 -11.38 -7.54
CA TRP A 178 -4.67 -12.41 -8.01
C TRP A 178 -4.33 -13.73 -7.31
N ILE A 179 -5.35 -14.37 -6.73
CA ILE A 179 -5.21 -15.62 -5.98
C ILE A 179 -5.94 -16.71 -6.75
N SER A 180 -5.20 -17.75 -7.14
CA SER A 180 -5.69 -18.88 -7.89
C SER A 180 -6.61 -19.80 -7.07
N PRO A 181 -7.37 -20.71 -7.72
CA PRO A 181 -8.21 -21.67 -7.02
C PRO A 181 -7.44 -22.56 -6.03
N ASP A 182 -6.20 -22.91 -6.31
CA ASP A 182 -5.32 -23.72 -5.47
C ASP A 182 -4.56 -22.93 -4.40
N GLY A 183 -4.71 -21.60 -4.39
CA GLY A 183 -4.11 -20.70 -3.38
C GLY A 183 -2.76 -20.10 -3.77
N GLY A 184 -2.26 -20.38 -4.98
CA GLY A 184 -1.13 -19.65 -5.54
C GLY A 184 -1.48 -18.18 -5.79
N ALA A 185 -0.48 -17.29 -5.82
CA ALA A 185 -0.73 -15.88 -6.04
C ALA A 185 0.20 -15.28 -7.09
N ILE A 186 -0.33 -14.33 -7.86
CA ILE A 186 0.42 -13.44 -8.75
C ILE A 186 0.15 -12.01 -8.30
N ALA A 187 1.20 -11.21 -8.13
CA ALA A 187 1.05 -9.82 -7.74
C ALA A 187 1.96 -8.92 -8.58
N PHE A 188 1.45 -7.76 -9.00
CA PHE A 188 2.17 -6.78 -9.77
C PHE A 188 1.44 -5.43 -9.82
N ASP A 189 2.16 -4.37 -10.19
CA ASP A 189 1.57 -3.04 -10.36
C ASP A 189 0.79 -2.99 -11.68
N THR A 190 -0.43 -2.47 -11.62
CA THR A 190 -1.31 -2.39 -12.79
C THR A 190 -1.09 -1.11 -13.59
N GLY A 191 -0.74 -0.01 -12.91
CA GLY A 191 -0.59 1.31 -13.48
C GLY A 191 -0.71 2.39 -12.42
N PRO A 192 -0.88 3.66 -12.81
CA PRO A 192 -1.18 4.73 -11.87
C PRO A 192 -2.50 4.49 -11.13
N GLY A 193 -2.49 4.81 -9.84
CA GLY A 193 -3.69 4.86 -9.02
C GLY A 193 -4.17 6.29 -8.82
N ASN A 194 -4.17 6.77 -7.57
CA ASN A 194 -4.62 8.12 -7.24
C ASN A 194 -3.59 9.22 -7.56
N ALA A 195 -2.28 8.89 -7.59
CA ALA A 195 -1.23 9.90 -7.60
C ALA A 195 -1.36 10.93 -8.74
N LEU A 196 -1.66 10.49 -9.96
CA LEU A 196 -1.84 11.42 -11.08
C LEU A 196 -3.08 12.29 -10.94
N ILE A 197 -4.17 11.75 -10.37
CA ILE A 197 -5.40 12.49 -10.09
C ILE A 197 -5.12 13.57 -9.04
N ASP A 198 -4.43 13.20 -7.95
CA ASP A 198 -4.08 14.11 -6.87
C ASP A 198 -3.13 15.21 -7.35
N ASP A 199 -2.12 14.86 -8.15
CA ASP A 199 -1.20 15.82 -8.72
C ASP A 199 -1.89 16.79 -9.71
N TRP A 200 -2.83 16.30 -10.51
CA TRP A 200 -3.66 17.12 -11.39
C TRP A 200 -4.51 18.12 -10.60
N VAL A 201 -5.22 17.63 -9.59
CA VAL A 201 -6.08 18.45 -8.73
C VAL A 201 -5.26 19.51 -8.00
N ARG A 202 -4.11 19.10 -7.41
CA ARG A 202 -3.22 20.01 -6.69
C ARG A 202 -2.68 21.12 -7.58
N ARG A 203 -2.24 20.81 -8.82
CA ARG A 203 -1.72 21.78 -9.77
C ARG A 203 -2.79 22.72 -10.31
N SER A 204 -4.01 22.20 -10.49
CA SER A 204 -5.09 22.95 -11.16
C SER A 204 -5.91 23.83 -10.21
N CYS A 205 -6.09 23.43 -8.95
CA CYS A 205 -6.92 24.18 -8.00
C CYS A 205 -6.39 24.21 -6.54
N GLY A 206 -5.22 23.63 -6.27
CA GLY A 206 -4.60 23.67 -4.94
C GLY A 206 -5.21 22.71 -3.90
N LEU A 207 -6.19 21.89 -4.28
CA LEU A 207 -6.74 20.82 -3.40
C LEU A 207 -5.76 19.63 -3.35
N GLU A 208 -5.78 18.89 -2.26
CA GLU A 208 -4.88 17.74 -2.10
C GLU A 208 -5.28 16.55 -2.97
N TYR A 209 -6.59 16.30 -3.17
CA TYR A 209 -7.16 15.18 -3.94
C TYR A 209 -8.60 15.48 -4.38
N ASP A 210 -9.14 14.65 -5.27
CA ASP A 210 -10.55 14.70 -5.70
C ASP A 210 -11.45 14.03 -4.66
N ASP A 211 -11.86 14.78 -3.65
CA ASP A 211 -12.71 14.30 -2.57
C ASP A 211 -14.04 13.74 -3.07
N GLY A 212 -14.27 12.44 -2.80
CA GLY A 212 -15.46 11.72 -3.24
C GLY A 212 -15.60 11.62 -4.76
N GLY A 213 -14.54 11.85 -5.54
CA GLY A 213 -14.54 11.77 -6.99
C GLY A 213 -15.48 12.80 -7.65
N ARG A 214 -15.67 13.95 -7.00
CA ARG A 214 -16.65 14.96 -7.45
C ARG A 214 -16.23 15.64 -8.75
N LEU A 215 -14.94 15.93 -8.88
CA LEU A 215 -14.38 16.55 -10.09
C LEU A 215 -14.48 15.57 -11.27
N ALA A 216 -14.01 14.34 -11.09
CA ALA A 216 -14.10 13.31 -12.13
C ALA A 216 -15.54 13.04 -12.56
N ARG A 217 -16.51 13.05 -11.63
CA ARG A 217 -17.92 12.85 -11.94
C ARG A 217 -18.54 14.02 -12.73
N ALA A 218 -18.06 15.24 -12.53
CA ALA A 218 -18.53 16.43 -13.21
C ALA A 218 -17.93 16.57 -14.62
N GLY A 219 -16.78 15.94 -14.87
CA GLY A 219 -16.06 15.99 -16.13
C GLY A 219 -16.43 14.87 -17.09
N ARG A 220 -15.84 14.96 -18.28
CA ARG A 220 -15.91 13.94 -19.32
C ARG A 220 -14.51 13.43 -19.64
N ALA A 221 -14.31 12.13 -19.58
CA ALA A 221 -13.04 11.50 -19.96
C ALA A 221 -12.78 11.67 -21.46
N ASP A 222 -11.57 12.06 -21.81
CA ASP A 222 -11.07 12.12 -23.18
C ASP A 222 -10.45 10.78 -23.56
N ALA A 223 -11.12 10.07 -24.46
CA ALA A 223 -10.72 8.74 -24.89
C ALA A 223 -9.39 8.73 -25.68
N GLU A 224 -9.07 9.83 -26.41
CA GLU A 224 -7.83 9.93 -27.19
C GLU A 224 -6.64 10.11 -26.24
N ILE A 225 -6.80 10.92 -25.19
CA ILE A 225 -5.78 11.09 -24.15
C ILE A 225 -5.58 9.79 -23.40
N VAL A 226 -6.65 9.09 -23.00
CA VAL A 226 -6.54 7.76 -22.35
C VAL A 226 -5.79 6.79 -23.24
N ALA A 227 -6.13 6.69 -24.53
CA ALA A 227 -5.46 5.82 -25.49
C ALA A 227 -3.97 6.15 -25.63
N SER A 228 -3.63 7.45 -25.70
CA SER A 228 -2.24 7.90 -25.75
C SER A 228 -1.45 7.53 -24.49
N LEU A 229 -2.04 7.67 -23.30
CA LEU A 229 -1.42 7.27 -22.03
C LEU A 229 -1.25 5.75 -21.95
N MET A 230 -2.21 4.98 -22.49
CA MET A 230 -2.17 3.52 -22.54
C MET A 230 -1.17 2.95 -23.56
N ASP A 231 -0.64 3.77 -24.47
CA ASP A 231 0.42 3.40 -25.44
C ASP A 231 1.83 3.40 -24.81
N HIS A 232 1.91 3.41 -23.49
CA HIS A 232 3.19 3.37 -22.78
C HIS A 232 3.70 1.91 -22.69
N PRO A 233 5.01 1.65 -22.97
CA PRO A 233 5.60 0.30 -23.00
C PRO A 233 5.42 -0.52 -21.70
N TYR A 234 5.24 0.15 -20.58
CA TYR A 234 4.98 -0.49 -19.29
C TYR A 234 3.81 -1.48 -19.36
N PHE A 235 2.74 -1.14 -20.05
CA PHE A 235 1.53 -1.95 -20.08
C PHE A 235 1.70 -3.27 -20.83
N ASP A 236 2.68 -3.35 -21.73
CA ASP A 236 2.98 -4.57 -22.50
C ASP A 236 4.02 -5.47 -21.81
N ARG A 237 4.65 -5.00 -20.73
CA ARG A 237 5.56 -5.81 -19.92
C ARG A 237 4.79 -6.94 -19.25
N PRO A 238 5.34 -8.19 -19.24
CA PRO A 238 4.74 -9.28 -18.50
C PRO A 238 4.85 -9.08 -16.98
N ALA A 239 3.94 -9.73 -16.24
CA ALA A 239 4.08 -9.87 -14.79
C ALA A 239 5.21 -10.87 -14.43
N PRO A 240 5.93 -10.70 -13.29
CA PRO A 240 5.80 -9.60 -12.32
C PRO A 240 6.45 -8.31 -12.83
N LYS A 241 5.84 -7.17 -12.50
CA LYS A 241 6.34 -5.84 -12.87
C LYS A 241 5.98 -4.81 -11.82
N SER A 242 6.85 -3.83 -11.62
CA SER A 242 6.64 -2.67 -10.77
C SER A 242 6.64 -1.38 -11.58
N LEU A 243 6.01 -0.33 -11.06
CA LEU A 243 5.87 0.97 -11.68
C LEU A 243 6.42 2.06 -10.76
N ASP A 244 7.28 2.92 -11.32
CA ASP A 244 7.65 4.16 -10.66
C ASP A 244 6.44 5.12 -10.66
N ARG A 245 6.19 5.78 -9.51
CA ARG A 245 5.10 6.74 -9.35
C ARG A 245 5.14 7.86 -10.41
N ASP A 246 6.35 8.29 -10.79
CA ASP A 246 6.60 9.41 -11.69
C ASP A 246 6.77 8.98 -13.16
N ALA A 247 6.46 7.72 -13.50
CA ALA A 247 6.59 7.19 -14.86
C ALA A 247 5.68 7.87 -15.88
N PHE A 248 4.61 8.55 -15.45
CA PHE A 248 3.64 9.21 -16.32
C PHE A 248 3.60 10.71 -16.10
N SER A 249 3.43 11.45 -17.20
CA SER A 249 3.38 12.91 -17.20
C SER A 249 1.96 13.42 -17.40
N LEU A 250 1.62 14.51 -16.69
CA LEU A 250 0.37 15.25 -16.89
C LEU A 250 0.35 16.14 -18.15
N ALA A 251 1.44 16.15 -18.95
CA ALA A 251 1.54 16.98 -20.14
C ALA A 251 0.46 16.66 -21.20
N ALA A 252 0.01 15.41 -21.27
CA ALA A 252 -1.07 14.98 -22.16
C ALA A 252 -2.42 15.67 -21.88
N LEU A 253 -2.59 16.22 -20.66
CA LEU A 253 -3.82 16.92 -20.24
C LEU A 253 -3.75 18.44 -20.50
N ALA A 254 -2.76 18.93 -21.25
CA ALA A 254 -2.63 20.35 -21.53
C ALA A 254 -3.89 20.90 -22.25
N GLY A 255 -4.53 21.88 -21.63
CA GLY A 255 -5.78 22.47 -22.13
C GLY A 255 -7.08 21.79 -21.68
N ALA A 256 -7.01 20.68 -20.95
CA ALA A 256 -8.19 20.08 -20.33
C ALA A 256 -8.74 20.96 -19.19
N SER A 257 -10.07 20.95 -18.99
CA SER A 257 -10.65 21.51 -17.77
C SER A 257 -10.24 20.69 -16.54
N LEU A 258 -10.38 21.29 -15.34
CA LEU A 258 -10.10 20.59 -14.09
C LEU A 258 -10.88 19.26 -14.00
N GLU A 259 -12.16 19.31 -14.34
CA GLU A 259 -13.10 18.20 -14.26
C GLU A 259 -12.79 17.14 -15.34
N ASP A 260 -12.55 17.56 -16.58
CA ASP A 260 -12.25 16.62 -17.67
C ASP A 260 -10.90 15.92 -17.47
N GLY A 261 -9.92 16.64 -16.95
CA GLY A 261 -8.63 16.05 -16.59
C GLY A 261 -8.78 14.99 -15.48
N ALA A 262 -9.53 15.30 -14.43
CA ALA A 262 -9.81 14.34 -13.35
C ALA A 262 -10.58 13.10 -13.87
N ALA A 263 -11.58 13.31 -14.73
CA ALA A 263 -12.33 12.22 -15.37
C ALA A 263 -11.45 11.34 -16.27
N THR A 264 -10.57 11.98 -17.07
CA THR A 264 -9.63 11.29 -17.97
C THR A 264 -8.64 10.42 -17.21
N LEU A 265 -8.06 10.95 -16.13
CA LEU A 265 -7.12 10.19 -15.29
C LEU A 265 -7.81 9.05 -14.52
N THR A 266 -9.06 9.26 -14.08
CA THR A 266 -9.88 8.20 -13.47
C THR A 266 -10.15 7.07 -14.46
N ALA A 267 -10.48 7.40 -15.70
CA ALA A 267 -10.67 6.41 -16.77
C ALA A 267 -9.35 5.70 -17.11
N PHE A 268 -8.23 6.42 -17.14
CA PHE A 268 -6.91 5.85 -17.38
C PHE A 268 -6.53 4.83 -16.29
N THR A 269 -6.74 5.15 -15.02
CA THR A 269 -6.54 4.19 -13.91
C THR A 269 -7.35 2.91 -14.12
N ALA A 270 -8.64 3.03 -14.46
CA ALA A 270 -9.50 1.87 -14.66
C ALA A 270 -9.11 1.03 -15.89
N GLU A 271 -8.71 1.68 -17.00
CA GLU A 271 -8.25 0.98 -18.21
C GLU A 271 -6.92 0.27 -17.99
N ALA A 272 -6.00 0.87 -17.20
CA ALA A 272 -4.75 0.22 -16.80
C ALA A 272 -5.00 -1.06 -16.02
N VAL A 273 -5.95 -1.06 -15.08
CA VAL A 273 -6.38 -2.26 -14.35
C VAL A 273 -7.01 -3.27 -15.28
N ALA A 274 -7.88 -2.84 -16.20
CA ALA A 274 -8.52 -3.74 -17.17
C ALA A 274 -7.51 -4.38 -18.13
N LYS A 275 -6.46 -3.63 -18.56
CA LYS A 275 -5.36 -4.21 -19.35
C LYS A 275 -4.55 -5.20 -18.54
N ALA A 276 -4.28 -4.92 -17.27
CA ALA A 276 -3.60 -5.84 -16.36
C ALA A 276 -4.41 -7.14 -16.13
N ALA A 277 -5.72 -7.03 -16.02
CA ALA A 277 -6.61 -8.19 -15.87
C ALA A 277 -6.49 -9.21 -17.00
N ARG A 278 -6.15 -8.78 -18.22
CA ARG A 278 -5.94 -9.66 -19.39
C ARG A 278 -4.67 -10.51 -19.29
N GLN A 279 -3.75 -10.16 -18.38
CA GLN A 279 -2.52 -10.93 -18.12
C GLN A 279 -2.74 -12.02 -17.06
N LEU A 280 -3.90 -12.09 -16.42
CA LEU A 280 -4.21 -13.09 -15.41
C LEU A 280 -4.50 -14.46 -16.06
N PRO A 281 -4.08 -15.57 -15.42
CA PRO A 281 -4.33 -16.92 -15.93
C PRO A 281 -5.81 -17.27 -16.10
N ALA A 282 -6.67 -16.68 -15.25
CA ALA A 282 -8.11 -16.80 -15.32
C ALA A 282 -8.78 -15.53 -14.79
N PRO A 283 -9.98 -15.15 -15.28
CA PRO A 283 -10.71 -14.03 -14.74
C PRO A 283 -11.08 -14.29 -13.27
N PRO A 284 -10.93 -13.32 -12.38
CA PRO A 284 -11.37 -13.48 -10.99
C PRO A 284 -12.89 -13.50 -10.91
N LEU A 285 -13.44 -14.22 -9.95
CA LEU A 285 -14.88 -14.26 -9.65
C LEU A 285 -15.37 -12.92 -9.09
N ARG A 286 -14.48 -12.17 -8.42
CA ARG A 286 -14.71 -10.80 -7.89
C ARG A 286 -13.41 -10.04 -7.74
N TRP A 287 -13.54 -8.72 -7.70
CA TRP A 287 -12.49 -7.78 -7.36
C TRP A 287 -12.79 -7.15 -6.01
N LEU A 288 -11.85 -7.24 -5.08
CA LEU A 288 -11.89 -6.57 -3.78
C LEU A 288 -10.94 -5.39 -3.79
N VAL A 289 -11.47 -4.19 -3.68
CA VAL A 289 -10.68 -2.96 -3.79
C VAL A 289 -10.30 -2.44 -2.41
N THR A 290 -9.02 -2.17 -2.21
CA THR A 290 -8.42 -1.54 -1.02
C THR A 290 -7.69 -0.26 -1.40
N GLY A 291 -7.00 0.38 -0.44
CA GLY A 291 -6.34 1.66 -0.63
C GLY A 291 -7.34 2.84 -0.70
N GLY A 292 -6.80 4.05 -0.81
CA GLY A 292 -7.60 5.29 -0.82
C GLY A 292 -8.63 5.35 -1.95
N GLY A 293 -8.31 4.76 -3.11
CA GLY A 293 -9.18 4.75 -4.29
C GLY A 293 -10.53 4.06 -4.08
N ARG A 294 -10.64 3.11 -3.13
CA ARG A 294 -11.92 2.46 -2.80
C ARG A 294 -12.96 3.44 -2.25
N ARG A 295 -12.49 4.56 -1.68
CA ARG A 295 -13.33 5.64 -1.14
C ARG A 295 -13.74 6.66 -2.19
N ASN A 296 -13.21 6.55 -3.42
CA ASN A 296 -13.55 7.41 -4.54
C ASN A 296 -14.64 6.75 -5.41
N PRO A 297 -15.91 7.21 -5.35
CA PRO A 297 -17.00 6.61 -6.11
C PRO A 297 -16.79 6.64 -7.62
N SER A 298 -16.07 7.64 -8.16
CA SER A 298 -15.78 7.75 -9.59
C SER A 298 -14.80 6.68 -10.05
N ILE A 299 -13.73 6.41 -9.27
CA ILE A 299 -12.82 5.29 -9.52
C ILE A 299 -13.57 3.97 -9.45
N MET A 300 -14.35 3.75 -8.40
CA MET A 300 -15.13 2.52 -8.23
C MET A 300 -16.13 2.29 -9.37
N ALA A 301 -16.78 3.36 -9.87
CA ALA A 301 -17.68 3.28 -11.01
C ALA A 301 -16.93 2.95 -12.30
N ALA A 302 -15.79 3.58 -12.56
CA ALA A 302 -14.94 3.30 -13.71
C ALA A 302 -14.43 1.84 -13.70
N LEU A 303 -13.96 1.34 -12.57
CA LEU A 303 -13.55 -0.05 -12.42
C LEU A 303 -14.71 -1.03 -12.70
N ARG A 304 -15.92 -0.77 -12.19
CA ARG A 304 -17.09 -1.59 -12.46
C ARG A 304 -17.48 -1.60 -13.94
N ALA A 305 -17.26 -0.50 -14.63
CA ALA A 305 -17.54 -0.40 -16.07
C ALA A 305 -16.50 -1.15 -16.93
N SER A 306 -15.24 -1.21 -16.47
CA SER A 306 -14.12 -1.79 -17.24
C SER A 306 -13.84 -3.25 -16.92
N LEU A 307 -14.28 -3.77 -15.77
CA LEU A 307 -14.01 -5.14 -15.32
C LEU A 307 -15.24 -6.03 -15.45
N GLY A 308 -15.05 -7.25 -15.96
CA GLY A 308 -16.14 -8.18 -16.26
C GLY A 308 -16.67 -9.00 -15.07
N ALA A 309 -16.27 -8.68 -13.84
CA ALA A 309 -16.69 -9.34 -12.61
C ALA A 309 -17.08 -8.29 -11.54
N PRO A 310 -17.83 -8.66 -10.50
CA PRO A 310 -18.19 -7.75 -9.41
C PRO A 310 -16.98 -7.03 -8.81
N VAL A 311 -17.08 -5.70 -8.62
CA VAL A 311 -16.07 -4.83 -8.01
C VAL A 311 -16.64 -4.24 -6.74
N GLU A 312 -16.08 -4.63 -5.61
CA GLU A 312 -16.54 -4.29 -4.27
C GLU A 312 -15.39 -3.76 -3.42
N PRO A 313 -15.64 -2.87 -2.46
CA PRO A 313 -14.62 -2.54 -1.48
C PRO A 313 -14.38 -3.75 -0.56
N VAL A 314 -13.17 -3.85 0.02
CA VAL A 314 -12.79 -4.98 0.90
C VAL A 314 -13.71 -5.12 2.13
N GLU A 315 -14.38 -4.04 2.53
CA GLU A 315 -15.36 -4.03 3.60
C GLU A 315 -16.57 -4.96 3.31
N ALA A 316 -16.86 -5.26 2.03
CA ALA A 316 -17.91 -6.19 1.64
C ALA A 316 -17.66 -7.63 2.13
N VAL A 317 -16.41 -7.96 2.44
CA VAL A 317 -16.02 -9.26 3.02
C VAL A 317 -15.53 -9.12 4.48
N GLY A 318 -15.85 -7.99 5.13
CA GLY A 318 -15.53 -7.75 6.54
C GLY A 318 -14.05 -7.44 6.81
N TRP A 319 -13.31 -6.98 5.79
CA TRP A 319 -11.94 -6.51 5.99
C TRP A 319 -11.95 -4.99 6.17
N ASP A 320 -10.99 -4.49 6.94
CA ASP A 320 -10.78 -3.05 7.10
C ASP A 320 -9.72 -2.59 6.11
N GLY A 321 -10.12 -1.88 5.06
CA GLY A 321 -9.24 -1.45 3.99
C GLY A 321 -8.18 -0.43 4.40
N ASP A 322 -8.33 0.23 5.54
CA ASP A 322 -7.30 1.13 6.08
C ASP A 322 -6.27 0.36 6.90
N ALA A 323 -6.68 -0.69 7.58
CA ALA A 323 -5.81 -1.49 8.43
C ALA A 323 -4.97 -2.52 7.66
N LEU A 324 -5.33 -2.88 6.42
CA LEU A 324 -4.77 -4.02 5.69
C LEU A 324 -3.25 -3.99 5.57
N GLU A 325 -2.64 -2.85 5.24
CA GLU A 325 -1.18 -2.77 5.09
C GLU A 325 -0.47 -2.93 6.43
N ALA A 326 -0.95 -2.27 7.48
CA ALA A 326 -0.40 -2.44 8.82
C ALA A 326 -0.59 -3.88 9.32
N GLN A 327 -1.77 -4.48 9.12
CA GLN A 327 -2.01 -5.89 9.44
C GLN A 327 -1.09 -6.84 8.68
N ALA A 328 -0.75 -6.51 7.42
CA ALA A 328 0.21 -7.31 6.65
C ALA A 328 1.59 -7.34 7.32
N PHE A 329 2.08 -6.23 7.87
CA PHE A 329 3.36 -6.21 8.58
C PHE A 329 3.29 -6.91 9.95
N ALA A 330 2.15 -6.90 10.62
CA ALA A 330 1.93 -7.75 11.80
C ALA A 330 2.02 -9.25 11.44
N PHE A 331 1.34 -9.64 10.35
CA PHE A 331 1.37 -11.03 9.86
C PHE A 331 2.77 -11.48 9.45
N LEU A 332 3.50 -10.63 8.72
CA LEU A 332 4.87 -10.90 8.26
C LEU A 332 5.84 -11.01 9.42
N ALA A 333 5.70 -10.17 10.47
CA ALA A 333 6.54 -10.26 11.65
C ALA A 333 6.38 -11.62 12.37
N ALA A 334 5.12 -12.06 12.58
CA ALA A 334 4.87 -13.39 13.15
C ALA A 334 5.40 -14.51 12.26
N ARG A 335 5.27 -14.36 10.92
CA ARG A 335 5.77 -15.32 9.95
C ARG A 335 7.29 -15.43 9.97
N SER A 336 8.02 -14.31 10.12
CA SER A 336 9.49 -14.29 10.21
C SER A 336 10.04 -15.10 11.38
N LEU A 337 9.28 -15.24 12.46
CA LEU A 337 9.67 -16.09 13.61
C LEU A 337 9.56 -17.60 13.33
N ARG A 338 8.89 -17.98 12.26
CA ARG A 338 8.76 -19.41 11.88
C ARG A 338 9.90 -19.89 10.97
N GLY A 339 10.67 -18.99 10.38
CA GLY A 339 11.76 -19.27 9.44
C GLY A 339 11.30 -19.29 8.00
#